data_7427aea636610d994b04961f347fae48
#
_entry.id   7427aea636610d994b04961f347fae48
#
_cell.length_a   1.000
_cell.length_b   1.000
_cell.length_c   1.000
_cell.angle_alpha   90.00
_cell.angle_beta   90.00
_cell.angle_gamma   90.00
#
_symmetry.space_group_name_H-M   'P 1'
#
loop_
_entity.id
_entity.type
_entity.pdbx_description
1 polymer ?
#
loop_
_entity_poly.entity_id
_entity_poly.type
_entity_poly.pdbx_seq_one_letter_code
_entity_poly.pdbx_strand_id
1 'polypeptide(L)'
;MPDVYAKNEATSKEDAAKIVPRAEFRVFEQGVIEHVQQRIWNGKTVLFAARRMPMETYFLSVHTNEANVKVREGLLDIKTKVGETPEGYEIFQPRGKFQFPVKRDDLAEIVSHLKADMKLDADSYTIDEFITMARRHPELAPVTVEKMRYGFTIDGIICEYAQVWFNGALIETACAESENYAGMKQVVEELGLADKPNTNYLRAAKKVVGME
;
A
#
# COMPACT_ATOMS: atom_id res chain seq x y z
N MET A 1 -3.85 6.74 -22.21
CA MET A 1 -3.57 6.93 -20.78
C MET A 1 -4.18 5.72 -20.07
N PRO A 2 -3.47 5.06 -19.16
CA PRO A 2 -4.11 4.04 -18.36
C PRO A 2 -5.26 4.70 -17.60
N ASP A 3 -6.39 4.01 -17.48
CA ASP A 3 -7.54 4.51 -16.72
C ASP A 3 -7.16 4.58 -15.23
N VAL A 4 -6.70 5.75 -14.83
CA VAL A 4 -6.26 6.04 -13.46
C VAL A 4 -7.42 5.99 -12.46
N TYR A 5 -8.63 5.91 -12.96
CA TYR A 5 -9.89 5.86 -12.22
C TYR A 5 -10.57 4.49 -12.33
N ALA A 6 -9.86 3.44 -12.74
CA ALA A 6 -10.41 2.10 -12.75
C ALA A 6 -11.13 1.83 -11.42
N LYS A 7 -12.40 1.41 -11.52
CA LYS A 7 -13.19 1.06 -10.34
C LYS A 7 -12.45 0.01 -9.53
N ASN A 8 -12.50 0.15 -8.21
CA ASN A 8 -11.97 -0.89 -7.34
C ASN A 8 -12.95 -2.07 -7.37
N GLU A 9 -12.61 -3.11 -8.15
CA GLU A 9 -13.46 -4.28 -8.36
C GLU A 9 -12.81 -5.52 -7.74
N ALA A 10 -13.64 -6.50 -7.38
CA ALA A 10 -13.14 -7.79 -6.90
C ALA A 10 -12.25 -8.43 -7.98
N THR A 11 -11.16 -9.04 -7.54
CA THR A 11 -10.17 -9.68 -8.43
C THR A 11 -9.86 -11.05 -7.88
N SER A 12 -10.03 -12.10 -8.70
CA SER A 12 -9.70 -13.45 -8.30
C SER A 12 -8.19 -13.61 -8.03
N LYS A 13 -7.83 -14.68 -7.31
CA LYS A 13 -6.42 -15.04 -7.08
C LYS A 13 -5.69 -15.32 -8.40
N GLU A 14 -6.36 -15.99 -9.33
CA GLU A 14 -5.84 -16.33 -10.66
C GLU A 14 -5.55 -15.07 -11.50
N ASP A 15 -6.46 -14.10 -11.50
CA ASP A 15 -6.28 -12.86 -12.23
C ASP A 15 -5.26 -11.95 -11.55
N ALA A 16 -5.22 -11.92 -10.23
CA ALA A 16 -4.20 -11.22 -9.48
C ALA A 16 -2.79 -11.76 -9.76
N ALA A 17 -2.64 -13.06 -9.95
CA ALA A 17 -1.36 -13.70 -10.28
C ALA A 17 -0.84 -13.33 -11.69
N LYS A 18 -1.71 -12.87 -12.61
CA LYS A 18 -1.34 -12.41 -13.95
C LYS A 18 -0.87 -10.96 -13.97
N ILE A 19 -1.13 -10.19 -12.91
CA ILE A 19 -0.71 -8.79 -12.81
C ILE A 19 0.81 -8.76 -12.66
N VAL A 20 1.48 -7.96 -13.48
CA VAL A 20 2.93 -7.77 -13.37
C VAL A 20 3.24 -7.09 -12.02
N PRO A 21 4.15 -7.66 -11.20
CA PRO A 21 4.52 -7.05 -9.94
C PRO A 21 5.20 -5.69 -10.18
N ARG A 22 4.95 -4.74 -9.28
CA ARG A 22 5.57 -3.43 -9.32
C ARG A 22 6.60 -3.28 -8.23
N ALA A 23 7.74 -2.73 -8.60
CA ALA A 23 8.67 -2.20 -7.62
C ALA A 23 8.16 -0.87 -7.10
N GLU A 24 8.33 -0.61 -5.80
CA GLU A 24 8.00 0.64 -5.14
C GLU A 24 9.20 1.11 -4.31
N PHE A 25 9.56 2.37 -4.49
CA PHE A 25 10.41 3.12 -3.57
C PHE A 25 9.56 4.20 -2.93
N ARG A 26 9.51 4.20 -1.60
CA ARG A 26 8.65 5.12 -0.84
C ARG A 26 9.36 5.68 0.37
N VAL A 27 9.15 6.95 0.60
CA VAL A 27 9.66 7.68 1.76
C VAL A 27 8.48 8.21 2.59
N PHE A 28 8.59 8.11 3.91
CA PHE A 28 7.71 8.77 4.87
C PHE A 28 8.55 9.73 5.71
N GLU A 29 8.37 11.02 5.49
CA GLU A 29 9.14 12.07 6.16
C GLU A 29 8.39 13.40 6.10
N GLN A 30 8.39 14.15 7.20
CA GLN A 30 7.81 15.49 7.21
C GLN A 30 8.60 16.43 6.28
N GLY A 31 7.89 17.21 5.45
CA GLY A 31 8.49 18.11 4.46
C GLY A 31 8.84 17.44 3.12
N VAL A 32 8.60 16.12 2.96
CA VAL A 32 8.92 15.42 1.71
C VAL A 32 8.05 15.89 0.53
N ILE A 33 6.84 16.39 0.80
CA ILE A 33 5.97 16.96 -0.23
C ILE A 33 6.61 18.20 -0.85
N GLU A 34 7.01 19.16 -0.03
CA GLU A 34 7.68 20.38 -0.51
C GLU A 34 8.97 20.04 -1.24
N HIS A 35 9.77 19.11 -0.69
CA HIS A 35 11.01 18.64 -1.31
C HIS A 35 10.81 18.10 -2.73
N VAL A 36 9.77 17.28 -2.94
CA VAL A 36 9.42 16.73 -4.26
C VAL A 36 8.84 17.81 -5.16
N GLN A 37 7.91 18.65 -4.66
CA GLN A 37 7.28 19.71 -5.45
C GLN A 37 8.30 20.67 -6.08
N GLN A 38 9.39 20.99 -5.40
CA GLN A 38 10.46 21.83 -5.93
C GLN A 38 11.18 21.22 -7.15
N ARG A 39 11.06 19.91 -7.38
CA ARG A 39 11.77 19.15 -8.42
C ARG A 39 10.91 18.74 -9.61
N ILE A 40 9.60 18.65 -9.43
CA ILE A 40 8.70 18.15 -10.49
C ILE A 40 8.33 19.18 -11.55
N TRP A 41 8.68 20.44 -11.37
CA TRP A 41 8.46 21.52 -12.36
C TRP A 41 9.53 21.53 -13.46
N ASN A 42 9.71 20.40 -14.17
CA ASN A 42 10.82 20.22 -15.13
C ASN A 42 10.37 19.93 -16.58
N GLY A 43 9.09 20.07 -16.89
CA GLY A 43 8.53 19.80 -18.22
C GLY A 43 8.39 18.32 -18.62
N LYS A 44 8.95 17.38 -17.87
CA LYS A 44 8.78 15.92 -18.06
C LYS A 44 7.59 15.40 -17.24
N THR A 45 7.19 16.13 -16.22
CA THR A 45 6.14 15.75 -15.29
C THR A 45 4.76 15.91 -15.91
N VAL A 46 3.96 14.86 -15.83
CA VAL A 46 2.54 14.89 -16.21
C VAL A 46 1.69 14.59 -14.98
N LEU A 47 0.97 15.60 -14.49
CA LEU A 47 0.00 15.43 -13.41
C LEU A 47 -1.25 14.74 -13.93
N PHE A 48 -1.75 13.72 -13.20
CA PHE A 48 -2.95 13.01 -13.63
C PHE A 48 -4.03 12.88 -12.56
N ALA A 49 -3.70 13.03 -11.27
CA ALA A 49 -4.69 12.91 -10.21
C ALA A 49 -4.33 13.78 -8.99
N ALA A 50 -5.34 14.46 -8.46
CA ALA A 50 -5.28 15.09 -7.14
C ALA A 50 -6.61 14.79 -6.45
N ARG A 51 -6.62 13.92 -5.45
CA ARG A 51 -7.87 13.53 -4.79
C ARG A 51 -7.69 13.03 -3.36
N ARG A 52 -8.73 13.26 -2.55
CA ARG A 52 -8.91 12.53 -1.30
C ARG A 52 -9.35 11.11 -1.62
N MET A 53 -8.62 10.14 -1.08
CA MET A 53 -8.97 8.74 -1.22
C MET A 53 -10.05 8.36 -0.20
N PRO A 54 -10.93 7.37 -0.51
CA PRO A 54 -11.76 6.73 0.50
C PRO A 54 -10.92 6.22 1.67
N MET A 55 -11.49 6.25 2.87
CA MET A 55 -10.84 5.70 4.05
C MET A 55 -10.60 4.20 3.88
N GLU A 56 -9.39 3.77 4.22
CA GLU A 56 -8.98 2.37 4.22
C GLU A 56 -8.77 1.89 5.66
N THR A 57 -8.89 0.59 5.91
CA THR A 57 -8.43 -0.04 7.15
C THR A 57 -7.31 -1.02 6.83
N TYR A 58 -6.12 -0.76 7.33
CA TYR A 58 -4.97 -1.66 7.20
C TYR A 58 -4.90 -2.59 8.41
N PHE A 59 -4.52 -3.84 8.18
CA PHE A 59 -4.31 -4.84 9.24
C PHE A 59 -2.80 -5.04 9.41
N LEU A 60 -2.23 -4.42 10.45
CA LEU A 60 -0.82 -4.56 10.78
C LEU A 60 -0.61 -5.80 11.62
N SER A 61 0.48 -6.53 11.37
CA SER A 61 0.92 -7.66 12.19
C SER A 61 2.29 -7.38 12.79
N VAL A 62 2.52 -7.76 14.03
CA VAL A 62 3.84 -7.64 14.67
C VAL A 62 4.90 -8.51 13.97
N HIS A 63 4.49 -9.53 13.20
CA HIS A 63 5.37 -10.52 12.62
C HIS A 63 5.86 -10.21 11.21
N THR A 64 5.22 -9.27 10.49
CA THR A 64 5.57 -9.03 9.08
C THR A 64 5.30 -7.60 8.62
N ASN A 65 6.15 -7.12 7.70
CA ASN A 65 5.96 -5.90 6.92
C ASN A 65 5.86 -6.23 5.41
N GLU A 66 5.57 -7.49 5.07
CA GLU A 66 5.59 -8.02 3.71
C GLU A 66 4.20 -8.36 3.15
N ALA A 67 3.18 -8.33 4.00
CA ALA A 67 1.79 -8.56 3.61
C ALA A 67 0.93 -7.32 3.87
N ASN A 68 0.59 -6.60 2.82
CA ASN A 68 -0.30 -5.44 2.88
C ASN A 68 -1.74 -5.92 2.71
N VAL A 69 -2.40 -6.14 3.84
CA VAL A 69 -3.81 -6.53 3.92
C VAL A 69 -4.62 -5.31 4.35
N LYS A 70 -5.66 -4.99 3.60
CA LYS A 70 -6.51 -3.83 3.89
C LYS A 70 -7.94 -4.00 3.38
N VAL A 71 -8.86 -3.32 4.03
CA VAL A 71 -10.22 -3.07 3.50
C VAL A 71 -10.23 -1.71 2.82
N ARG A 72 -10.71 -1.69 1.57
CA ARG A 72 -10.88 -0.48 0.78
C ARG A 72 -12.15 -0.59 -0.07
N GLU A 73 -13.05 0.40 0.04
CA GLU A 73 -14.31 0.45 -0.73
C GLU A 73 -15.10 -0.86 -0.64
N GLY A 74 -15.16 -1.47 0.55
CA GLY A 74 -15.90 -2.70 0.80
C GLY A 74 -15.22 -3.99 0.35
N LEU A 75 -13.99 -3.93 -0.17
CA LEU A 75 -13.21 -5.10 -0.58
C LEU A 75 -12.03 -5.34 0.35
N LEU A 76 -11.74 -6.61 0.63
CA LEU A 76 -10.50 -7.05 1.30
C LEU A 76 -9.42 -7.24 0.23
N ASP A 77 -8.43 -6.36 0.21
CA ASP A 77 -7.34 -6.29 -0.77
C ASP A 77 -6.04 -6.80 -0.11
N ILE A 78 -5.31 -7.66 -0.79
CA ILE A 78 -4.03 -8.17 -0.33
C ILE A 78 -2.95 -8.09 -1.39
N LYS A 79 -1.77 -7.56 -0.99
CA LYS A 79 -0.53 -7.62 -1.74
C LYS A 79 0.57 -8.21 -0.86
N THR A 80 1.45 -9.03 -1.42
CA THR A 80 2.61 -9.55 -0.70
C THR A 80 3.90 -9.16 -1.40
N LYS A 81 4.94 -8.91 -0.62
CA LYS A 81 6.29 -8.71 -1.12
C LYS A 81 6.80 -10.03 -1.71
N VAL A 82 7.33 -9.97 -2.94
CA VAL A 82 7.87 -11.13 -3.66
C VAL A 82 9.37 -11.01 -3.93
N GLY A 83 9.98 -9.87 -3.64
CA GLY A 83 11.40 -9.64 -3.84
C GLY A 83 11.78 -8.17 -3.67
N GLU A 84 13.01 -7.88 -4.09
CA GLU A 84 13.58 -6.53 -4.18
C GLU A 84 14.36 -6.39 -5.46
N THR A 85 14.47 -5.16 -5.99
CA THR A 85 15.41 -4.84 -7.05
C THR A 85 16.85 -4.78 -6.48
N PRO A 86 17.89 -4.77 -7.35
CA PRO A 86 19.27 -4.59 -6.88
C PRO A 86 19.50 -3.32 -6.07
N GLU A 87 18.68 -2.28 -6.29
CA GLU A 87 18.71 -1.01 -5.55
C GLU A 87 17.95 -1.07 -4.21
N GLY A 88 17.31 -2.21 -3.88
CA GLY A 88 16.53 -2.39 -2.65
C GLY A 88 15.09 -1.86 -2.72
N TYR A 89 14.53 -1.68 -3.91
CA TYR A 89 13.12 -1.32 -4.07
C TYR A 89 12.24 -2.55 -3.88
N GLU A 90 11.24 -2.46 -3.03
CA GLU A 90 10.39 -3.60 -2.69
C GLU A 90 9.42 -3.93 -3.83
N ILE A 91 9.34 -5.21 -4.22
CA ILE A 91 8.45 -5.69 -5.29
C ILE A 91 7.24 -6.35 -4.66
N PHE A 92 6.04 -5.81 -4.94
CA PHE A 92 4.78 -6.32 -4.43
C PHE A 92 3.92 -6.93 -5.53
N GLN A 93 3.38 -8.13 -5.23
CA GLN A 93 2.43 -8.85 -6.07
C GLN A 93 1.03 -8.78 -5.45
N PRO A 94 0.00 -8.33 -6.18
CA PRO A 94 -1.40 -8.54 -5.79
C PRO A 94 -1.71 -10.03 -5.64
N ARG A 95 -2.52 -10.39 -4.63
CA ARG A 95 -2.96 -11.78 -4.39
C ARG A 95 -4.47 -11.95 -4.57
N GLY A 96 -5.22 -10.87 -4.61
CA GLY A 96 -6.65 -10.85 -4.83
C GLY A 96 -7.32 -9.68 -4.15
N LYS A 97 -8.59 -9.47 -4.53
CA LYS A 97 -9.52 -8.55 -3.87
C LYS A 97 -10.85 -9.27 -3.68
N PHE A 98 -11.25 -9.45 -2.44
CA PHE A 98 -12.36 -10.29 -2.04
C PHE A 98 -13.55 -9.45 -1.61
N GLN A 99 -14.72 -9.79 -2.17
CA GLN A 99 -15.99 -9.19 -1.76
C GLN A 99 -16.40 -9.77 -0.40
N PHE A 100 -16.84 -8.91 0.52
CA PHE A 100 -17.46 -9.37 1.76
C PHE A 100 -18.93 -9.81 1.55
N PRO A 101 -19.41 -10.83 2.31
CA PRO A 101 -18.66 -11.60 3.30
C PRO A 101 -17.59 -12.49 2.64
N VAL A 102 -16.38 -12.51 3.23
CA VAL A 102 -15.26 -13.32 2.74
C VAL A 102 -15.38 -14.74 3.28
N LYS A 103 -15.17 -15.74 2.42
CA LYS A 103 -15.21 -17.15 2.82
C LYS A 103 -14.07 -17.49 3.78
N ARG A 104 -14.33 -18.42 4.68
CA ARG A 104 -13.33 -18.89 5.68
C ARG A 104 -11.99 -19.25 5.04
N ASP A 105 -11.99 -20.04 3.97
CA ASP A 105 -10.74 -20.53 3.38
C ASP A 105 -9.91 -19.39 2.75
N ASP A 106 -10.57 -18.42 2.12
CA ASP A 106 -9.90 -17.23 1.60
C ASP A 106 -9.35 -16.36 2.73
N LEU A 107 -10.13 -16.17 3.80
CA LEU A 107 -9.69 -15.40 4.95
C LEU A 107 -8.55 -16.10 5.70
N ALA A 108 -8.57 -17.42 5.83
CA ALA A 108 -7.50 -18.20 6.44
C ALA A 108 -6.17 -18.02 5.69
N GLU A 109 -6.20 -18.04 4.34
CA GLU A 109 -5.01 -17.77 3.54
C GLU A 109 -4.50 -16.34 3.76
N ILE A 110 -5.40 -15.34 3.76
CA ILE A 110 -5.04 -13.95 3.99
C ILE A 110 -4.40 -13.76 5.37
N VAL A 111 -4.99 -14.35 6.42
CA VAL A 111 -4.45 -14.32 7.79
C VAL A 111 -3.10 -15.03 7.89
N SER A 112 -2.89 -16.10 7.14
CA SER A 112 -1.59 -16.79 7.09
C SER A 112 -0.46 -15.88 6.61
N HIS A 113 -0.74 -14.98 5.65
CA HIS A 113 0.22 -13.98 5.20
C HIS A 113 0.55 -12.93 6.27
N LEU A 114 -0.37 -12.66 7.20
CA LEU A 114 -0.11 -11.83 8.38
C LEU A 114 0.73 -12.56 9.45
N LYS A 115 0.98 -13.86 9.28
CA LYS A 115 1.68 -14.72 10.25
C LYS A 115 1.03 -14.68 11.64
N ALA A 116 -0.30 -14.56 11.70
CA ALA A 116 -1.10 -14.55 12.92
C ALA A 116 -1.92 -15.83 13.02
N ASP A 117 -2.07 -16.37 14.22
CA ASP A 117 -2.91 -17.55 14.49
C ASP A 117 -4.31 -17.08 14.89
N MET A 118 -5.18 -16.91 13.91
CA MET A 118 -6.57 -16.47 14.11
C MET A 118 -7.54 -17.65 13.92
N LYS A 119 -8.29 -17.96 14.98
CA LYS A 119 -9.32 -18.99 14.92
C LYS A 119 -10.51 -18.53 14.07
N LEU A 120 -10.84 -19.31 13.04
CA LEU A 120 -11.94 -19.05 12.12
C LEU A 120 -12.98 -20.17 12.24
N ASP A 121 -14.09 -19.90 12.96
CA ASP A 121 -15.13 -20.89 13.29
C ASP A 121 -16.36 -20.81 12.38
N ALA A 122 -16.58 -19.68 11.66
CA ALA A 122 -17.70 -19.47 10.74
C ALA A 122 -17.32 -19.83 9.29
N ASP A 123 -18.31 -20.05 8.42
CA ASP A 123 -18.08 -20.34 6.99
C ASP A 123 -17.72 -19.09 6.19
N SER A 124 -18.10 -17.92 6.68
CA SER A 124 -17.75 -16.62 6.08
C SER A 124 -17.78 -15.50 7.13
N TYR A 125 -17.15 -14.36 6.80
CA TYR A 125 -16.97 -13.24 7.72
C TYR A 125 -17.30 -11.93 7.03
N THR A 126 -18.06 -11.10 7.71
CA THR A 126 -18.33 -9.70 7.35
C THR A 126 -17.12 -8.80 7.66
N ILE A 127 -17.13 -7.57 7.14
CA ILE A 127 -16.11 -6.55 7.46
C ILE A 127 -16.00 -6.33 8.97
N ASP A 128 -17.13 -6.13 9.63
CA ASP A 128 -17.18 -5.79 11.07
C ASP A 128 -16.69 -6.95 11.95
N GLU A 129 -17.03 -8.19 11.58
CA GLU A 129 -16.52 -9.37 12.27
C GLU A 129 -15.00 -9.48 12.13
N PHE A 130 -14.46 -9.34 10.92
CA PHE A 130 -13.02 -9.40 10.71
C PHE A 130 -12.26 -8.28 11.43
N ILE A 131 -12.74 -7.04 11.36
CA ILE A 131 -12.15 -5.91 12.11
C ILE A 131 -12.20 -6.18 13.62
N THR A 132 -13.32 -6.70 14.13
CA THR A 132 -13.50 -7.01 15.56
C THR A 132 -12.54 -8.10 16.02
N MET A 133 -12.39 -9.17 15.23
CA MET A 133 -11.45 -10.26 15.50
C MET A 133 -10.01 -9.73 15.52
N ALA A 134 -9.61 -8.95 14.51
CA ALA A 134 -8.27 -8.37 14.44
C ALA A 134 -7.97 -7.39 15.60
N ARG A 135 -8.97 -6.62 16.07
CA ARG A 135 -8.80 -5.73 17.26
C ARG A 135 -8.59 -6.50 18.57
N ARG A 136 -9.12 -7.71 18.66
CA ARG A 136 -8.99 -8.57 19.85
C ARG A 136 -7.74 -9.44 19.80
N HIS A 137 -7.13 -9.55 18.63
CA HIS A 137 -5.93 -10.37 18.45
C HIS A 137 -4.70 -9.64 18.99
N PRO A 138 -3.89 -10.26 19.88
CA PRO A 138 -2.76 -9.57 20.52
C PRO A 138 -1.64 -9.15 19.54
N GLU A 139 -1.58 -9.78 18.38
CA GLU A 139 -0.50 -9.59 17.39
C GLU A 139 -0.93 -8.77 16.17
N LEU A 140 -2.20 -8.34 16.12
CA LEU A 140 -2.75 -7.57 15.01
C LEU A 140 -3.26 -6.19 15.48
N ALA A 141 -3.14 -5.19 14.61
CA ALA A 141 -3.73 -3.88 14.81
C ALA A 141 -4.43 -3.39 13.55
N PRO A 142 -5.76 -3.27 13.54
CA PRO A 142 -6.47 -2.53 12.51
C PRO A 142 -6.20 -1.03 12.68
N VAL A 143 -5.72 -0.39 11.61
CA VAL A 143 -5.37 1.03 11.56
C VAL A 143 -6.14 1.71 10.45
N THR A 144 -6.84 2.79 10.78
CA THR A 144 -7.49 3.63 9.76
C THR A 144 -6.45 4.43 8.99
N VAL A 145 -6.61 4.49 7.67
CA VAL A 145 -5.71 5.21 6.78
C VAL A 145 -6.51 6.12 5.86
N GLU A 146 -6.30 7.41 6.00
CA GLU A 146 -6.82 8.42 5.09
C GLU A 146 -5.67 9.02 4.27
N LYS A 147 -5.97 9.43 3.02
CA LYS A 147 -4.95 9.96 2.12
C LYS A 147 -5.49 11.12 1.29
N MET A 148 -4.70 12.18 1.19
CA MET A 148 -4.82 13.16 0.12
C MET A 148 -3.67 12.98 -0.84
N ARG A 149 -3.96 12.43 -2.04
CA ARG A 149 -2.95 12.01 -3.03
C ARG A 149 -2.82 13.00 -4.16
N TYR A 150 -1.60 13.16 -4.64
CA TYR A 150 -1.24 13.89 -5.85
C TYR A 150 -0.39 12.95 -6.72
N GLY A 151 -1.03 12.36 -7.74
CA GLY A 151 -0.41 11.42 -8.66
C GLY A 151 0.13 12.15 -9.90
N PHE A 152 1.30 11.74 -10.36
CA PHE A 152 1.95 12.24 -11.56
C PHE A 152 2.83 11.16 -12.18
N THR A 153 3.36 11.41 -13.37
CA THR A 153 4.38 10.55 -13.98
C THR A 153 5.61 11.38 -14.35
N ILE A 154 6.78 10.74 -14.28
CA ILE A 154 8.03 11.23 -14.87
C ILE A 154 8.53 10.12 -15.80
N ASP A 155 8.72 10.42 -17.08
CA ASP A 155 9.14 9.47 -18.10
C ASP A 155 8.33 8.15 -18.10
N GLY A 156 7.02 8.25 -17.82
CA GLY A 156 6.09 7.12 -17.73
C GLY A 156 6.12 6.34 -16.42
N ILE A 157 7.04 6.63 -15.50
CA ILE A 157 7.07 6.06 -14.15
C ILE A 157 6.00 6.74 -13.30
N ILE A 158 5.17 5.94 -12.62
CA ILE A 158 4.14 6.45 -11.71
C ILE A 158 4.81 6.99 -10.45
N CYS A 159 4.48 8.22 -10.11
CA CYS A 159 4.93 8.89 -8.91
C CYS A 159 3.74 9.44 -8.11
N GLU A 160 3.97 9.64 -6.84
CA GLU A 160 2.97 10.20 -5.92
C GLU A 160 3.66 10.97 -4.81
N TYR A 161 3.06 12.06 -4.39
CA TYR A 161 3.22 12.55 -3.04
C TYR A 161 1.85 12.65 -2.36
N ALA A 162 1.80 12.46 -1.06
CA ALA A 162 0.54 12.45 -0.33
C ALA A 162 0.70 12.86 1.14
N GLN A 163 -0.38 13.45 1.65
CA GLN A 163 -0.65 13.52 3.08
C GLN A 163 -1.38 12.24 3.49
N VAL A 164 -0.91 11.59 4.54
CA VAL A 164 -1.45 10.33 5.05
C VAL A 164 -1.74 10.48 6.54
N TRP A 165 -2.92 10.04 6.97
CA TRP A 165 -3.30 9.97 8.38
C TRP A 165 -3.43 8.53 8.81
N PHE A 166 -2.62 8.09 9.78
CA PHE A 166 -2.75 6.80 10.45
C PHE A 166 -3.43 7.00 11.80
N ASN A 167 -4.67 6.52 11.97
CA ASN A 167 -5.51 6.79 13.14
C ASN A 167 -5.58 8.29 13.50
N GLY A 168 -5.61 9.17 12.48
CA GLY A 168 -5.63 10.63 12.64
C GLY A 168 -4.26 11.30 12.76
N ALA A 169 -3.17 10.57 12.94
CA ALA A 169 -1.81 11.13 12.96
C ALA A 169 -1.29 11.38 11.55
N LEU A 170 -1.01 12.64 11.21
CA LEU A 170 -0.54 13.08 9.90
C LEU A 170 0.95 12.79 9.71
N ILE A 171 1.26 12.22 8.55
CA ILE A 171 2.62 12.15 8.00
C ILE A 171 2.59 12.39 6.50
N GLU A 172 3.69 12.86 5.93
CA GLU A 172 3.84 13.02 4.49
C GLU A 172 4.58 11.84 3.88
N THR A 173 4.30 11.56 2.60
CA THR A 173 4.96 10.50 1.84
C THR A 173 5.17 10.91 0.40
N ALA A 174 6.22 10.36 -0.22
CA ALA A 174 6.45 10.41 -1.66
C ALA A 174 6.96 9.06 -2.16
N CYS A 175 6.63 8.69 -3.40
CA CYS A 175 7.06 7.42 -3.98
C CYS A 175 7.23 7.49 -5.50
N ALA A 176 7.97 6.50 -6.01
CA ALA A 176 7.95 6.05 -7.40
C ALA A 176 7.54 4.57 -7.44
N GLU A 177 6.72 4.16 -8.41
CA GLU A 177 6.20 2.81 -8.59
C GLU A 177 6.20 2.44 -10.07
N SER A 178 6.74 1.27 -10.45
CA SER A 178 6.79 0.84 -11.85
C SER A 178 6.94 -0.68 -12.01
N GLU A 179 6.49 -1.17 -13.17
CA GLU A 179 6.86 -2.47 -13.73
C GLU A 179 8.22 -2.41 -14.46
N ASN A 180 8.64 -1.21 -14.87
CA ASN A 180 9.97 -0.94 -15.46
C ASN A 180 10.96 -0.58 -14.34
N TYR A 181 11.57 -1.58 -13.73
CA TYR A 181 12.50 -1.41 -12.62
C TYR A 181 13.75 -0.59 -12.99
N ALA A 182 14.26 -0.77 -14.21
CA ALA A 182 15.47 -0.07 -14.66
C ALA A 182 15.31 1.45 -14.71
N GLY A 183 14.11 1.95 -15.07
CA GLY A 183 13.83 3.39 -15.12
C GLY A 183 13.62 4.05 -13.75
N MET A 184 13.31 3.27 -12.72
CA MET A 184 12.96 3.81 -11.41
C MET A 184 14.12 4.53 -10.73
N LYS A 185 15.34 4.03 -10.85
CA LYS A 185 16.52 4.63 -10.19
C LYS A 185 16.68 6.10 -10.57
N GLN A 186 16.65 6.40 -11.87
CA GLN A 186 16.76 7.77 -12.37
C GLN A 186 15.64 8.66 -11.81
N VAL A 187 14.39 8.17 -11.80
CA VAL A 187 13.25 8.95 -11.29
C VAL A 187 13.37 9.19 -9.79
N VAL A 188 13.80 8.21 -9.01
CA VAL A 188 14.06 8.37 -7.57
C VAL A 188 15.14 9.42 -7.31
N GLU A 189 16.19 9.44 -8.14
CA GLU A 189 17.25 10.47 -8.10
C GLU A 189 16.70 11.86 -8.49
N GLU A 190 15.91 11.95 -9.56
CA GLU A 190 15.28 13.22 -10.01
C GLU A 190 14.33 13.79 -8.94
N LEU A 191 13.61 12.94 -8.21
CA LEU A 191 12.77 13.33 -7.07
C LEU A 191 13.59 13.75 -5.84
N GLY A 192 14.92 13.52 -5.84
CA GLY A 192 15.80 13.78 -4.70
C GLY A 192 15.52 12.87 -3.51
N LEU A 193 15.10 11.63 -3.77
CA LEU A 193 14.74 10.66 -2.74
C LEU A 193 15.81 9.58 -2.53
N ALA A 194 16.84 9.52 -3.37
CA ALA A 194 17.83 8.42 -3.40
C ALA A 194 18.57 8.21 -2.08
N ASP A 195 18.82 9.27 -1.31
CA ASP A 195 19.52 9.22 -0.02
C ASP A 195 18.60 8.92 1.17
N LYS A 196 17.29 8.75 0.90
CA LYS A 196 16.29 8.53 1.95
C LYS A 196 15.97 7.04 2.11
N PRO A 197 15.58 6.60 3.32
CA PRO A 197 15.26 5.19 3.55
C PRO A 197 13.98 4.78 2.82
N ASN A 198 14.04 3.65 2.08
CA ASN A 198 12.85 3.02 1.53
C ASN A 198 11.99 2.46 2.66
N THR A 199 10.79 2.97 2.82
CA THR A 199 9.86 2.63 3.91
C THR A 199 8.48 2.38 3.35
N ASN A 200 7.96 1.15 3.45
CA ASN A 200 6.60 0.85 3.01
C ASN A 200 5.54 1.33 4.01
N TYR A 201 4.26 1.30 3.59
CA TYR A 201 3.12 1.73 4.42
C TYR A 201 3.02 0.99 5.75
N LEU A 202 3.37 -0.30 5.79
CA LEU A 202 3.22 -1.11 7.00
C LEU A 202 4.21 -0.70 8.07
N ARG A 203 5.48 -0.49 7.69
CA ARG A 203 6.52 0.03 8.62
C ARG A 203 6.19 1.43 9.11
N ALA A 204 5.80 2.34 8.19
CA ALA A 204 5.41 3.69 8.57
C ALA A 204 4.22 3.70 9.53
N ALA A 205 3.17 2.92 9.23
CA ALA A 205 2.00 2.82 10.10
C ALA A 205 2.35 2.27 11.48
N LYS A 206 3.14 1.19 11.58
CA LYS A 206 3.59 0.61 12.85
C LYS A 206 4.34 1.61 13.70
N LYS A 207 5.28 2.34 13.10
CA LYS A 207 6.04 3.38 13.78
C LYS A 207 5.13 4.48 14.34
N VAL A 208 4.13 4.91 13.57
CA VAL A 208 3.19 5.96 13.99
C VAL A 208 2.25 5.49 15.11
N VAL A 209 1.81 4.22 15.08
CA VAL A 209 0.89 3.69 16.11
C VAL A 209 1.60 3.01 17.28
N GLY A 210 2.94 3.03 17.33
CA GLY A 210 3.72 2.50 18.45
C GLY A 210 3.83 0.98 18.50
N MET A 211 3.81 0.30 17.35
CA MET A 211 4.06 -1.16 17.23
C MET A 211 5.53 -1.49 16.96
N GLU A 212 6.37 -0.50 16.64
CA GLU A 212 7.83 -0.58 16.46
C GLU A 212 8.52 0.52 17.28
#